data_5d33315b06489fdfcfea7d19d1b5e15c
#
_entry.id   5d33315b06489fdfcfea7d19d1b5e15c
#
_cell.length_a   1.000
_cell.length_b   1.000
_cell.length_c   1.000
_cell.angle_alpha   90.00
_cell.angle_beta   90.00
_cell.angle_gamma   90.00
#
_symmetry.space_group_name_H-M   'P 1'
#
loop_
_entity.id
_entity.type
_entity.pdbx_description
1 polymer ?
#
loop_
_entity_poly.entity_id
_entity_poly.type
_entity_poly.pdbx_seq_one_letter_code
_entity_poly.pdbx_strand_id
1 'polypeptide(L)'
;MSKKPTVLMILDGYGLNSNCDHNAVCEGRTPVMDQLMSQCPFVKGEASGMAVGLPEGQMGNSEVGHLNMGAGRIVYQELTRITKSIQDGDFFQVPEFLTAVENCKKNGTALHMFGLVSDGGVHSHNTHIYGLLELAKRNGLDKVYVHCFLDGRDTPPESGKGFVAELEAKMKEIGVGEVASVMGRYYAMDRDKRWDRVELAYNALTKGQGNQAQSATEGIQDSYDDGKADEFVVPFVVEKEGKPTAVIQDGDSVIFYNFRPDRAREITRAFCDTVFDGFARDKKLDLVFVCFTDYDETIENKLVAFKKESITNTFGEFLAAHDKTQVRIAETEKYAHVTFFFNGGVEEPNKGEDRILVPSPKEVATYDLKPEMSAVGVCDKLVEAIKSGKYDVIIINFANPDMVGHTGVEDAAIKAIETVDACVGRAVEAIKEVDGVMFICADHGNAEQLVDYETGEPFTAHTTNPVPFILVNADPSYKLREGGALCDIIPTLIELMGMEQPKEMTGKSLLVK
;
A
#
# COMPACT_ATOMS: atom_id res chain seq x y z
N MET A 1 5.84 40.11 15.11
CA MET A 1 4.43 39.74 15.25
C MET A 1 4.38 38.25 15.59
N SER A 2 3.53 37.84 16.51
CA SER A 2 3.29 36.41 16.77
C SER A 2 2.73 35.76 15.49
N LYS A 3 3.17 34.55 15.17
CA LYS A 3 2.63 33.82 14.01
C LYS A 3 1.21 33.33 14.29
N LYS A 4 0.38 33.34 13.27
CA LYS A 4 -0.95 32.71 13.28
C LYS A 4 -0.80 31.30 12.70
N PRO A 5 -0.77 30.25 13.52
CA PRO A 5 -0.48 28.92 13.02
C PRO A 5 -1.65 28.32 12.22
N THR A 6 -1.30 27.51 11.21
CA THR A 6 -2.20 26.57 10.57
C THR A 6 -2.01 25.21 11.23
N VAL A 7 -3.06 24.62 11.79
CA VAL A 7 -3.02 23.34 12.50
C VAL A 7 -3.70 22.26 11.65
N LEU A 8 -3.02 21.14 11.44
CA LEU A 8 -3.62 19.89 11.00
C LEU A 8 -3.76 18.96 12.20
N MET A 9 -4.99 18.66 12.58
CA MET A 9 -5.31 17.74 13.67
C MET A 9 -5.87 16.43 13.08
N ILE A 10 -5.20 15.34 13.35
CA ILE A 10 -5.57 14.00 12.89
C ILE A 10 -6.11 13.21 14.08
N LEU A 11 -7.37 12.81 14.02
CA LEU A 11 -8.03 11.94 15.00
C LEU A 11 -7.95 10.51 14.46
N ASP A 12 -6.84 9.83 14.75
CA ASP A 12 -6.52 8.51 14.18
C ASP A 12 -7.64 7.49 14.44
N GLY A 13 -8.17 6.88 13.38
CA GLY A 13 -9.24 5.89 13.49
C GLY A 13 -10.63 6.44 13.79
N TYR A 14 -10.86 7.75 13.68
CA TYR A 14 -12.16 8.40 13.91
C TYR A 14 -13.00 8.42 12.63
N GLY A 15 -13.67 7.31 12.31
CA GLY A 15 -14.57 7.23 11.16
C GLY A 15 -15.98 7.77 11.44
N LEU A 16 -16.78 7.84 10.39
CA LEU A 16 -18.17 8.29 10.43
C LEU A 16 -19.10 7.18 9.93
N ASN A 17 -19.94 6.66 10.82
CA ASN A 17 -20.95 5.65 10.49
C ASN A 17 -22.32 6.13 10.94
N SER A 18 -23.34 5.95 10.09
CA SER A 18 -24.73 6.30 10.41
C SER A 18 -25.40 5.28 11.34
N ASN A 19 -24.85 4.07 11.46
CA ASN A 19 -25.29 3.09 12.44
C ASN A 19 -24.62 3.40 13.78
N CYS A 20 -25.43 3.61 14.82
CA CYS A 20 -24.94 3.91 16.16
C CYS A 20 -24.74 2.66 17.02
N ASP A 21 -25.14 1.48 16.55
CA ASP A 21 -25.00 0.24 17.31
C ASP A 21 -23.51 -0.18 17.36
N HIS A 22 -22.97 -0.34 18.57
CA HIS A 22 -21.55 -0.60 18.80
C HIS A 22 -20.59 0.38 18.08
N ASN A 23 -20.94 1.65 18.14
CA ASN A 23 -20.24 2.77 17.52
C ASN A 23 -19.80 3.77 18.59
N ALA A 24 -18.55 3.67 19.02
CA ALA A 24 -18.03 4.53 20.11
C ALA A 24 -18.06 6.03 19.76
N VAL A 25 -18.00 6.39 18.48
CA VAL A 25 -18.08 7.78 18.01
C VAL A 25 -19.51 8.33 18.19
N CYS A 26 -20.53 7.51 17.91
CA CYS A 26 -21.94 7.89 18.06
C CYS A 26 -22.41 7.81 19.51
N GLU A 27 -21.98 6.80 20.27
CA GLU A 27 -22.40 6.55 21.64
C GLU A 27 -21.67 7.41 22.67
N GLY A 28 -20.45 7.81 22.35
CA GLY A 28 -19.64 8.68 23.18
C GLY A 28 -20.22 10.09 23.30
N ARG A 29 -20.02 10.72 24.44
CA ARG A 29 -20.41 12.10 24.64
C ARG A 29 -19.37 13.05 24.02
N THR A 30 -19.68 13.57 22.84
CA THR A 30 -18.78 14.38 21.99
C THR A 30 -19.31 15.80 21.70
N PRO A 31 -19.65 16.61 22.73
CA PRO A 31 -20.29 17.90 22.51
C PRO A 31 -19.47 18.88 21.67
N VAL A 32 -18.14 18.76 21.68
CA VAL A 32 -17.25 19.64 20.89
C VAL A 32 -17.31 19.25 19.42
N MET A 33 -17.12 17.98 19.11
CA MET A 33 -17.18 17.49 17.71
C MET A 33 -18.56 17.71 17.11
N ASP A 34 -19.65 17.46 17.88
CA ASP A 34 -21.03 17.72 17.45
C ASP A 34 -21.25 19.21 17.10
N GLN A 35 -20.75 20.09 17.95
CA GLN A 35 -20.79 21.54 17.69
C GLN A 35 -19.99 21.92 16.44
N LEU A 36 -18.77 21.40 16.29
CA LEU A 36 -17.92 21.71 15.14
C LEU A 36 -18.54 21.21 13.83
N MET A 37 -19.04 19.99 13.79
CA MET A 37 -19.70 19.42 12.60
C MET A 37 -20.99 20.19 12.22
N SER A 38 -21.67 20.78 13.19
CA SER A 38 -22.91 21.54 12.95
C SER A 38 -22.68 23.01 12.61
N GLN A 39 -21.59 23.64 13.08
CA GLN A 39 -21.38 25.09 12.99
C GLN A 39 -20.22 25.50 12.08
N CYS A 40 -19.28 24.59 11.80
CA CYS A 40 -18.14 24.85 10.94
C CYS A 40 -18.35 24.22 9.54
N PRO A 41 -17.61 24.66 8.51
CA PRO A 41 -17.54 23.93 7.25
C PRO A 41 -17.13 22.48 7.50
N PHE A 42 -18.01 21.54 7.18
CA PHE A 42 -17.84 20.12 7.41
C PHE A 42 -18.29 19.33 6.18
N VAL A 43 -17.49 18.33 5.79
CA VAL A 43 -17.81 17.33 4.77
C VAL A 43 -17.22 15.97 5.17
N LYS A 44 -17.69 14.92 4.52
CA LYS A 44 -17.10 13.57 4.64
C LYS A 44 -15.95 13.41 3.64
N GLY A 45 -14.83 12.88 4.11
CA GLY A 45 -13.64 12.60 3.30
C GLY A 45 -13.47 11.11 3.04
N GLU A 46 -12.94 10.79 1.86
CA GLU A 46 -12.59 9.43 1.47
C GLU A 46 -11.22 9.05 2.06
N ALA A 47 -11.16 7.91 2.78
CA ALA A 47 -9.95 7.45 3.48
C ALA A 47 -9.65 5.96 3.24
N SER A 48 -10.24 5.35 2.21
CA SER A 48 -10.09 3.92 1.90
C SER A 48 -10.02 3.66 0.38
N GLY A 49 -9.68 2.45 0.00
CA GLY A 49 -9.66 2.01 -1.40
C GLY A 49 -8.84 2.91 -2.32
N MET A 50 -9.32 3.09 -3.53
CA MET A 50 -8.62 3.85 -4.59
C MET A 50 -8.34 5.31 -4.22
N ALA A 51 -9.14 5.90 -3.35
CA ALA A 51 -8.94 7.28 -2.89
C ALA A 51 -7.65 7.48 -2.07
N VAL A 52 -7.07 6.40 -1.58
CA VAL A 52 -5.78 6.41 -0.85
C VAL A 52 -4.73 5.49 -1.49
N GLY A 53 -4.96 5.04 -2.72
CA GLY A 53 -4.00 4.22 -3.47
C GLY A 53 -3.99 2.74 -3.10
N LEU A 54 -5.05 2.25 -2.45
CA LEU A 54 -5.29 0.84 -2.14
C LEU A 54 -6.29 0.23 -3.14
N PRO A 55 -6.38 -1.11 -3.24
CA PRO A 55 -7.45 -1.75 -4.00
C PRO A 55 -8.84 -1.29 -3.57
N GLU A 56 -9.81 -1.33 -4.50
CA GLU A 56 -11.19 -0.99 -4.21
C GLU A 56 -11.75 -1.87 -3.08
N GLY A 57 -12.46 -1.26 -2.12
CA GLY A 57 -13.02 -1.94 -0.96
C GLY A 57 -12.01 -2.27 0.15
N GLN A 58 -10.73 -2.00 -0.03
CA GLN A 58 -9.75 -2.19 1.03
C GLN A 58 -9.78 -1.02 2.01
N MET A 59 -9.85 -1.33 3.31
CA MET A 59 -9.78 -0.35 4.39
C MET A 59 -8.45 0.42 4.37
N GLY A 60 -8.49 1.72 4.73
CA GLY A 60 -7.31 2.53 4.94
C GLY A 60 -6.50 2.08 6.16
N ASN A 61 -5.35 2.70 6.34
CA ASN A 61 -4.50 2.52 7.52
C ASN A 61 -3.68 3.78 7.77
N SER A 62 -3.08 3.90 8.97
CA SER A 62 -2.38 5.11 9.36
C SER A 62 -1.15 5.41 8.48
N GLU A 63 -0.41 4.38 8.03
CA GLU A 63 0.75 4.57 7.14
C GLU A 63 0.35 5.20 5.82
N VAL A 64 -0.63 4.60 5.15
CA VAL A 64 -1.14 5.07 3.86
C VAL A 64 -1.84 6.42 4.00
N GLY A 65 -2.65 6.61 5.04
CA GLY A 65 -3.37 7.86 5.28
C GLY A 65 -2.43 9.05 5.46
N HIS A 66 -1.44 8.92 6.36
CA HIS A 66 -0.46 9.99 6.62
C HIS A 66 0.44 10.25 5.41
N LEU A 67 0.81 9.18 4.66
CA LEU A 67 1.59 9.30 3.43
C LEU A 67 0.85 10.12 2.36
N ASN A 68 -0.42 9.80 2.12
CA ASN A 68 -1.24 10.54 1.14
C ASN A 68 -1.45 12.00 1.54
N MET A 69 -1.72 12.28 2.83
CA MET A 69 -1.79 13.64 3.33
C MET A 69 -0.48 14.38 3.09
N GLY A 70 0.63 13.86 3.62
CA GLY A 70 1.94 14.51 3.53
C GLY A 70 2.44 14.74 2.11
N ALA A 71 2.12 13.83 1.20
CA ALA A 71 2.45 13.93 -0.22
C ALA A 71 1.52 14.88 -1.02
N GLY A 72 0.33 15.21 -0.50
CA GLY A 72 -0.68 16.00 -1.21
C GLY A 72 -1.13 15.36 -2.53
N ARG A 73 -1.01 14.04 -2.64
CA ARG A 73 -1.40 13.23 -3.81
C ARG A 73 -1.71 11.80 -3.42
N ILE A 74 -2.45 11.09 -4.27
CA ILE A 74 -2.66 9.66 -4.07
C ILE A 74 -1.33 8.93 -4.35
N VAL A 75 -0.83 8.23 -3.34
CA VAL A 75 0.36 7.37 -3.45
C VAL A 75 -0.11 5.93 -3.58
N TYR A 76 -0.10 5.42 -4.81
CA TYR A 76 -0.58 4.06 -5.10
C TYR A 76 0.39 3.01 -4.55
N GLN A 77 -0.14 2.03 -3.82
CA GLN A 77 0.60 0.81 -3.48
C GLN A 77 0.89 0.00 -4.76
N GLU A 78 1.94 -0.81 -4.77
CA GLU A 78 2.42 -1.48 -5.99
C GLU A 78 1.33 -2.27 -6.70
N LEU A 79 0.52 -3.05 -5.96
CA LEU A 79 -0.63 -3.78 -6.52
C LEU A 79 -1.58 -2.84 -7.28
N THR A 80 -1.98 -1.77 -6.64
CA THR A 80 -2.94 -0.80 -7.19
C THR A 80 -2.33 -0.01 -8.33
N ARG A 81 -1.05 0.38 -8.21
CA ARG A 81 -0.30 1.11 -9.25
C ARG A 81 -0.23 0.32 -10.55
N ILE A 82 0.11 -0.96 -10.47
CA ILE A 82 0.22 -1.82 -11.64
C ILE A 82 -1.16 -2.11 -12.23
N THR A 83 -2.14 -2.42 -11.39
CA THR A 83 -3.53 -2.66 -11.83
C THR A 83 -4.09 -1.42 -12.54
N LYS A 84 -3.88 -0.24 -11.97
CA LYS A 84 -4.29 1.02 -12.57
C LYS A 84 -3.58 1.28 -13.91
N SER A 85 -2.29 1.02 -14.01
CA SER A 85 -1.52 1.15 -15.24
C SER A 85 -2.07 0.27 -16.37
N ILE A 86 -2.54 -0.94 -16.05
CA ILE A 86 -3.22 -1.82 -17.01
C ILE A 86 -4.56 -1.20 -17.46
N GLN A 87 -5.35 -0.68 -16.53
CA GLN A 87 -6.65 -0.07 -16.82
C GLN A 87 -6.53 1.21 -17.65
N ASP A 88 -5.56 2.05 -17.34
CA ASP A 88 -5.29 3.31 -18.04
C ASP A 88 -4.61 3.06 -19.40
N GLY A 89 -3.97 1.90 -19.60
CA GLY A 89 -3.34 1.49 -20.85
C GLY A 89 -1.86 1.86 -20.99
N ASP A 90 -1.28 2.61 -20.08
CA ASP A 90 0.14 2.97 -20.08
C ASP A 90 1.05 1.77 -19.77
N PHE A 91 0.55 0.73 -19.10
CA PHE A 91 1.21 -0.57 -18.94
C PHE A 91 1.76 -1.12 -20.27
N PHE A 92 1.00 -0.96 -21.33
CA PHE A 92 1.36 -1.45 -22.69
C PHE A 92 2.41 -0.59 -23.38
N GLN A 93 2.83 0.50 -22.76
CA GLN A 93 3.88 1.41 -23.26
C GLN A 93 5.12 1.42 -22.36
N VAL A 94 5.18 0.56 -21.33
CA VAL A 94 6.34 0.45 -20.44
C VAL A 94 7.57 0.06 -21.27
N PRO A 95 8.64 0.89 -21.31
CA PRO A 95 9.77 0.70 -22.19
C PRO A 95 10.50 -0.63 -21.99
N GLU A 96 10.58 -1.11 -20.76
CA GLU A 96 11.25 -2.35 -20.39
C GLU A 96 10.48 -3.57 -20.94
N PHE A 97 9.15 -3.53 -20.93
CA PHE A 97 8.32 -4.57 -21.56
C PHE A 97 8.47 -4.56 -23.07
N LEU A 98 8.45 -3.37 -23.66
CA LEU A 98 8.66 -3.25 -25.11
C LEU A 98 10.05 -3.72 -25.54
N THR A 99 11.09 -3.49 -24.72
CA THR A 99 12.44 -4.02 -24.95
C THR A 99 12.42 -5.55 -24.99
N ALA A 100 11.73 -6.22 -24.05
CA ALA A 100 11.60 -7.68 -24.05
C ALA A 100 10.85 -8.19 -25.29
N VAL A 101 9.76 -7.53 -25.66
CA VAL A 101 8.98 -7.85 -26.86
C VAL A 101 9.78 -7.68 -28.15
N GLU A 102 10.49 -6.57 -28.29
CA GLU A 102 11.32 -6.28 -29.46
C GLU A 102 12.47 -7.28 -29.62
N ASN A 103 13.09 -7.69 -28.50
CA ASN A 103 14.10 -8.75 -28.50
C ASN A 103 13.54 -10.04 -29.11
N CYS A 104 12.37 -10.48 -28.66
CA CYS A 104 11.72 -11.68 -29.18
C CYS A 104 11.41 -11.56 -30.68
N LYS A 105 10.88 -10.43 -31.13
CA LYS A 105 10.57 -10.18 -32.54
C LYS A 105 11.82 -10.19 -33.41
N LYS A 106 12.87 -9.49 -32.98
CA LYS A 106 14.11 -9.34 -33.75
C LYS A 106 14.84 -10.66 -33.89
N ASN A 107 14.88 -11.46 -32.84
CA ASN A 107 15.68 -12.67 -32.78
C ASN A 107 14.89 -13.95 -33.06
N GLY A 108 13.53 -13.85 -33.11
CA GLY A 108 12.67 -15.01 -33.29
C GLY A 108 12.61 -15.92 -32.03
N THR A 109 12.96 -15.37 -30.86
CA THR A 109 13.05 -16.07 -29.58
C THR A 109 11.73 -16.02 -28.81
N ALA A 110 11.67 -16.66 -27.66
CA ALA A 110 10.46 -16.77 -26.86
C ALA A 110 10.36 -15.67 -25.78
N LEU A 111 9.12 -15.35 -25.40
CA LEU A 111 8.83 -14.59 -24.21
C LEU A 111 8.37 -15.55 -23.12
N HIS A 112 9.09 -15.59 -22.01
CA HIS A 112 8.76 -16.35 -20.82
C HIS A 112 8.25 -15.41 -19.73
N MET A 113 7.20 -15.81 -19.05
CA MET A 113 6.64 -15.09 -17.91
C MET A 113 6.60 -16.04 -16.73
N PHE A 114 7.05 -15.59 -15.56
CA PHE A 114 6.89 -16.37 -14.35
C PHE A 114 6.57 -15.50 -13.13
N GLY A 115 5.97 -16.11 -12.14
CA GLY A 115 5.53 -15.46 -10.91
C GLY A 115 4.41 -16.24 -10.24
N LEU A 116 3.96 -15.73 -9.11
CA LEU A 116 2.91 -16.35 -8.31
C LEU A 116 1.54 -16.19 -8.98
N VAL A 117 0.87 -17.30 -9.23
CA VAL A 117 -0.46 -17.34 -9.89
C VAL A 117 -1.54 -17.45 -8.81
N SER A 118 -2.01 -16.32 -8.32
CA SER A 118 -3.12 -16.22 -7.37
C SER A 118 -3.73 -14.81 -7.39
N ASP A 119 -4.86 -14.64 -6.72
CA ASP A 119 -5.52 -13.35 -6.47
C ASP A 119 -5.20 -12.79 -5.06
N GLY A 120 -4.31 -13.43 -4.33
CA GLY A 120 -3.96 -13.04 -2.95
C GLY A 120 -3.39 -11.62 -2.81
N GLY A 121 -2.82 -11.05 -3.88
CA GLY A 121 -2.42 -9.65 -3.93
C GLY A 121 -1.23 -9.27 -3.04
N VAL A 122 -0.52 -10.24 -2.44
CA VAL A 122 0.63 -10.00 -1.55
C VAL A 122 1.94 -9.90 -2.32
N HIS A 123 2.17 -10.79 -3.29
CA HIS A 123 3.38 -10.85 -4.10
C HIS A 123 3.14 -10.53 -5.57
N SER A 124 1.96 -10.84 -6.05
CA SER A 124 1.50 -10.72 -7.43
C SER A 124 -0.03 -10.67 -7.48
N HIS A 125 -0.59 -10.52 -8.67
CA HIS A 125 -2.03 -10.66 -8.88
C HIS A 125 -2.30 -11.21 -10.29
N ASN A 126 -3.32 -12.09 -10.44
CA ASN A 126 -3.68 -12.72 -11.70
C ASN A 126 -3.94 -11.72 -12.84
N THR A 127 -4.56 -10.56 -12.53
CA THR A 127 -4.82 -9.53 -13.54
C THR A 127 -3.56 -9.00 -14.20
N HIS A 128 -2.41 -9.06 -13.52
CA HIS A 128 -1.14 -8.55 -14.05
C HIS A 128 -0.56 -9.49 -15.12
N ILE A 129 -0.64 -10.82 -14.93
CA ILE A 129 -0.22 -11.74 -15.98
C ILE A 129 -1.17 -11.70 -17.16
N TYR A 130 -2.47 -11.47 -16.95
CA TYR A 130 -3.42 -11.27 -18.06
C TYR A 130 -3.04 -10.01 -18.87
N GLY A 131 -2.63 -8.93 -18.20
CA GLY A 131 -2.08 -7.74 -18.87
C GLY A 131 -0.84 -8.04 -19.72
N LEU A 132 0.08 -8.90 -19.24
CA LEU A 132 1.24 -9.32 -20.00
C LEU A 132 0.88 -10.20 -21.21
N LEU A 133 -0.09 -11.09 -21.08
CA LEU A 133 -0.59 -11.87 -22.21
C LEU A 133 -1.20 -10.96 -23.29
N GLU A 134 -1.98 -9.96 -22.89
CA GLU A 134 -2.54 -8.96 -23.78
C GLU A 134 -1.43 -8.12 -24.44
N LEU A 135 -0.39 -7.73 -23.72
CA LEU A 135 0.80 -7.07 -24.28
C LEU A 135 1.44 -7.91 -25.38
N ALA A 136 1.65 -9.21 -25.10
CA ALA A 136 2.24 -10.13 -26.06
C ALA A 136 1.36 -10.28 -27.33
N LYS A 137 0.04 -10.40 -27.15
CA LYS A 137 -0.95 -10.48 -28.24
C LYS A 137 -0.95 -9.22 -29.11
N ARG A 138 -1.05 -8.04 -28.48
CA ARG A 138 -1.03 -6.74 -29.19
C ARG A 138 0.25 -6.57 -30.03
N ASN A 139 1.32 -7.17 -29.59
CA ASN A 139 2.60 -7.12 -30.29
C ASN A 139 2.83 -8.27 -31.26
N GLY A 140 1.91 -9.21 -31.44
CA GLY A 140 2.00 -10.31 -32.38
C GLY A 140 3.05 -11.36 -32.04
N LEU A 141 3.30 -11.62 -30.76
CA LEU A 141 4.17 -12.70 -30.32
C LEU A 141 3.41 -14.03 -30.34
N ASP A 142 4.04 -15.07 -30.88
CA ASP A 142 3.46 -16.43 -30.95
C ASP A 142 4.12 -17.38 -29.92
N LYS A 143 5.40 -17.18 -29.59
CA LYS A 143 6.16 -18.00 -28.65
C LYS A 143 6.09 -17.36 -27.26
N VAL A 144 5.02 -17.60 -26.53
CA VAL A 144 4.76 -17.03 -25.22
C VAL A 144 4.47 -18.15 -24.23
N TYR A 145 5.26 -18.24 -23.16
CA TYR A 145 5.20 -19.33 -22.20
C TYR A 145 5.10 -18.82 -20.77
N VAL A 146 4.28 -19.47 -19.96
CA VAL A 146 4.10 -19.14 -18.56
C VAL A 146 4.60 -20.28 -17.68
N HIS A 147 5.38 -19.93 -16.67
CA HIS A 147 5.82 -20.83 -15.62
C HIS A 147 5.10 -20.40 -14.32
N CYS A 148 4.18 -21.24 -13.86
CA CYS A 148 3.30 -20.92 -12.75
C CYS A 148 3.95 -21.24 -11.41
N PHE A 149 4.06 -20.25 -10.51
CA PHE A 149 4.35 -20.49 -9.10
C PHE A 149 3.04 -20.55 -8.35
N LEU A 150 2.83 -21.57 -7.52
CA LEU A 150 1.60 -21.76 -6.76
C LEU A 150 1.74 -21.21 -5.34
N ASP A 151 0.64 -20.66 -4.81
CA ASP A 151 0.60 -19.92 -3.56
C ASP A 151 0.37 -20.83 -2.34
N GLY A 152 -0.87 -21.09 -1.98
CA GLY A 152 -1.25 -21.90 -0.84
C GLY A 152 -0.91 -21.33 0.54
N ARG A 153 -0.46 -20.06 0.59
CA ARG A 153 -0.10 -19.33 1.82
C ARG A 153 -0.91 -18.05 2.00
N ASP A 154 -0.99 -17.26 0.94
CA ASP A 154 -1.78 -16.02 0.90
C ASP A 154 -3.20 -16.30 0.35
N THR A 155 -3.42 -17.49 -0.14
CA THR A 155 -4.69 -18.07 -0.61
C THR A 155 -4.88 -19.48 -0.02
N PRO A 156 -6.10 -20.07 -0.09
CA PRO A 156 -6.34 -21.43 0.41
C PRO A 156 -5.36 -22.46 -0.17
N PRO A 157 -4.94 -23.47 0.61
CA PRO A 157 -3.83 -24.37 0.27
C PRO A 157 -3.97 -25.19 -1.02
N GLU A 158 -5.19 -25.38 -1.54
CA GLU A 158 -5.48 -26.15 -2.76
C GLU A 158 -6.29 -25.34 -3.79
N SER A 159 -6.08 -24.02 -3.81
CA SER A 159 -6.74 -23.11 -4.77
C SER A 159 -6.01 -22.97 -6.10
N GLY A 160 -4.72 -23.33 -6.15
CA GLY A 160 -3.84 -23.10 -7.29
C GLY A 160 -4.29 -23.78 -8.57
N LYS A 161 -4.89 -24.98 -8.47
CA LYS A 161 -5.48 -25.66 -9.63
C LYS A 161 -6.56 -24.81 -10.30
N GLY A 162 -7.41 -24.15 -9.50
CA GLY A 162 -8.44 -23.23 -10.01
C GLY A 162 -7.84 -22.01 -10.69
N PHE A 163 -6.84 -21.38 -10.09
CA PHE A 163 -6.16 -20.23 -10.67
C PHE A 163 -5.42 -20.56 -11.98
N VAL A 164 -4.78 -21.72 -12.06
CA VAL A 164 -4.11 -22.13 -13.30
C VAL A 164 -5.14 -22.47 -14.40
N ALA A 165 -6.26 -23.11 -14.07
CA ALA A 165 -7.33 -23.35 -15.03
C ALA A 165 -7.93 -22.04 -15.56
N GLU A 166 -8.11 -21.04 -14.71
CA GLU A 166 -8.54 -19.69 -15.11
C GLU A 166 -7.52 -19.03 -16.05
N LEU A 167 -6.23 -19.12 -15.70
CA LEU A 167 -5.15 -18.60 -16.54
C LEU A 167 -5.16 -19.26 -17.93
N GLU A 168 -5.29 -20.59 -18.04
CA GLU A 168 -5.38 -21.29 -19.32
C GLU A 168 -6.63 -20.87 -20.12
N ALA A 169 -7.76 -20.63 -19.44
CA ALA A 169 -8.96 -20.10 -20.08
C ALA A 169 -8.71 -18.67 -20.63
N LYS A 170 -8.02 -17.82 -19.89
CA LYS A 170 -7.63 -16.47 -20.34
C LYS A 170 -6.64 -16.49 -21.49
N MET A 171 -5.65 -17.39 -21.49
CA MET A 171 -4.75 -17.60 -22.63
C MET A 171 -5.53 -17.96 -23.90
N LYS A 172 -6.53 -18.83 -23.77
CA LYS A 172 -7.39 -19.22 -24.89
C LYS A 172 -8.27 -18.05 -25.37
N GLU A 173 -8.83 -17.26 -24.45
CA GLU A 173 -9.64 -16.07 -24.75
C GLU A 173 -8.81 -15.01 -25.50
N ILE A 174 -7.62 -14.68 -24.99
CA ILE A 174 -6.69 -13.71 -25.59
C ILE A 174 -6.07 -14.25 -26.88
N GLY A 175 -5.90 -15.57 -26.97
CA GLY A 175 -5.36 -16.27 -28.15
C GLY A 175 -3.85 -16.24 -28.21
N VAL A 176 -3.15 -16.27 -27.06
CA VAL A 176 -1.70 -16.41 -26.93
C VAL A 176 -1.34 -16.96 -25.56
N GLY A 177 -0.22 -17.69 -25.51
CA GLY A 177 0.38 -18.20 -24.29
C GLY A 177 0.08 -19.70 -24.05
N GLU A 178 1.02 -20.36 -23.38
CA GLU A 178 0.91 -21.75 -22.93
C GLU A 178 1.62 -21.91 -21.59
N VAL A 179 1.07 -22.77 -20.71
CA VAL A 179 1.75 -23.13 -19.46
C VAL A 179 2.86 -24.13 -19.77
N ALA A 180 4.09 -23.84 -19.38
CA ALA A 180 5.27 -24.68 -19.64
C ALA A 180 5.75 -25.43 -18.40
N SER A 181 5.60 -24.89 -17.20
CA SER A 181 5.93 -25.57 -15.95
C SER A 181 5.13 -25.02 -14.78
N VAL A 182 5.04 -25.81 -13.72
CA VAL A 182 4.35 -25.45 -12.48
C VAL A 182 5.20 -25.87 -11.30
N MET A 183 5.21 -25.06 -10.23
CA MET A 183 5.96 -25.35 -9.01
C MET A 183 5.40 -24.56 -7.83
N GLY A 184 5.50 -25.09 -6.64
CA GLY A 184 5.11 -24.38 -5.42
C GLY A 184 6.09 -23.27 -5.06
N ARG A 185 5.60 -22.23 -4.39
CA ARG A 185 6.41 -21.09 -3.92
C ARG A 185 7.53 -21.50 -2.96
N TYR A 186 7.42 -22.65 -2.31
CA TYR A 186 8.47 -23.21 -1.46
C TYR A 186 9.80 -23.41 -2.20
N TYR A 187 9.75 -23.69 -3.51
CA TYR A 187 10.91 -23.88 -4.39
C TYR A 187 11.30 -22.58 -5.11
N ALA A 188 10.34 -21.92 -5.72
CA ALA A 188 10.61 -20.80 -6.62
C ALA A 188 10.72 -19.44 -5.90
N MET A 189 10.27 -19.37 -4.65
CA MET A 189 10.18 -18.11 -3.89
C MET A 189 10.82 -18.26 -2.50
N ASP A 190 11.94 -18.96 -2.40
CA ASP A 190 12.74 -18.99 -1.18
C ASP A 190 13.32 -17.61 -0.87
N ARG A 191 13.62 -17.34 0.42
CA ARG A 191 14.27 -16.12 0.89
C ARG A 191 15.31 -16.40 2.00
N ASP A 192 15.55 -17.68 2.28
CA ASP A 192 16.39 -18.13 3.39
C ASP A 192 17.69 -18.81 2.91
N LYS A 193 18.05 -18.52 1.63
CA LYS A 193 19.24 -19.08 0.94
C LYS A 193 19.25 -20.62 0.90
N ARG A 194 18.07 -21.21 0.77
CA ARG A 194 17.91 -22.64 0.54
C ARG A 194 18.07 -22.91 -0.97
N TRP A 195 19.30 -22.79 -1.40
CA TRP A 195 19.66 -22.94 -2.81
C TRP A 195 19.32 -24.31 -3.39
N ASP A 196 19.28 -25.35 -2.54
CA ASP A 196 18.78 -26.68 -2.88
C ASP A 196 17.33 -26.66 -3.43
N ARG A 197 16.48 -25.76 -2.93
CA ARG A 197 15.11 -25.56 -3.41
C ARG A 197 15.08 -24.75 -4.69
N VAL A 198 15.79 -23.63 -4.70
CA VAL A 198 15.85 -22.70 -5.85
C VAL A 198 16.44 -23.40 -7.09
N GLU A 199 17.41 -24.28 -6.90
CA GLU A 199 18.01 -25.08 -7.99
C GLU A 199 16.99 -25.98 -8.70
N LEU A 200 16.07 -26.60 -7.95
CA LEU A 200 15.01 -27.43 -8.53
C LEU A 200 14.09 -26.58 -9.43
N ALA A 201 13.69 -25.40 -8.95
CA ALA A 201 12.89 -24.47 -9.73
C ALA A 201 13.66 -23.99 -10.98
N TYR A 202 14.92 -23.56 -10.83
CA TYR A 202 15.77 -23.11 -11.92
C TYR A 202 15.97 -24.20 -12.99
N ASN A 203 16.22 -25.45 -12.59
CA ASN A 203 16.41 -26.57 -13.52
C ASN A 203 15.12 -26.92 -14.26
N ALA A 204 13.94 -26.81 -13.63
CA ALA A 204 12.67 -26.96 -14.32
C ALA A 204 12.47 -25.87 -15.39
N LEU A 205 12.81 -24.62 -15.06
CA LEU A 205 12.68 -23.47 -15.95
C LEU A 205 13.65 -23.49 -17.14
N THR A 206 14.90 -23.98 -16.94
CA THR A 206 15.98 -23.85 -17.93
C THR A 206 16.35 -25.15 -18.62
N LYS A 207 16.14 -26.29 -17.96
CA LYS A 207 16.53 -27.62 -18.47
C LYS A 207 15.33 -28.55 -18.70
N GLY A 208 14.12 -28.14 -18.31
CA GLY A 208 12.96 -29.01 -18.36
C GLY A 208 13.08 -30.22 -17.41
N GLN A 209 13.84 -30.08 -16.34
CA GLN A 209 14.05 -31.14 -15.33
C GLN A 209 13.03 -31.01 -14.20
N GLY A 210 12.44 -32.13 -13.84
CA GLY A 210 11.41 -32.22 -12.79
C GLY A 210 10.45 -33.36 -13.08
N ASN A 211 9.36 -33.41 -12.34
CA ASN A 211 8.25 -34.29 -12.66
C ASN A 211 7.65 -33.89 -14.02
N GLN A 212 6.87 -34.76 -14.62
CA GLN A 212 6.28 -34.56 -15.95
C GLN A 212 4.76 -34.70 -15.85
N ALA A 213 4.03 -33.86 -16.56
CA ALA A 213 2.57 -33.93 -16.65
C ALA A 213 2.11 -33.61 -18.09
N GLN A 214 0.97 -34.14 -18.50
CA GLN A 214 0.38 -33.87 -19.82
C GLN A 214 -0.36 -32.54 -19.87
N SER A 215 -0.81 -32.04 -18.70
CA SER A 215 -1.39 -30.72 -18.54
C SER A 215 -1.02 -30.13 -17.17
N ALA A 216 -1.10 -28.81 -17.05
CA ALA A 216 -0.79 -28.11 -15.80
C ALA A 216 -1.76 -28.52 -14.67
N THR A 217 -3.05 -28.55 -14.96
CA THR A 217 -4.10 -28.88 -13.98
C THR A 217 -4.07 -30.35 -13.54
N GLU A 218 -3.67 -31.28 -14.42
CA GLU A 218 -3.45 -32.70 -14.08
C GLU A 218 -2.26 -32.84 -13.12
N GLY A 219 -1.10 -32.28 -13.45
CA GLY A 219 0.07 -32.35 -12.57
C GLY A 219 -0.14 -31.71 -11.20
N ILE A 220 -0.97 -30.66 -11.11
CA ILE A 220 -1.36 -30.10 -9.81
C ILE A 220 -2.26 -31.08 -9.04
N GLN A 221 -3.22 -31.73 -9.71
CA GLN A 221 -4.08 -32.72 -9.07
C GLN A 221 -3.28 -33.91 -8.56
N ASP A 222 -2.35 -34.41 -9.35
CA ASP A 222 -1.46 -35.52 -8.95
C ASP A 222 -0.67 -35.16 -7.69
N SER A 223 -0.22 -33.89 -7.59
CA SER A 223 0.44 -33.39 -6.38
C SER A 223 -0.47 -33.37 -5.16
N TYR A 224 -1.74 -32.96 -5.32
CA TYR A 224 -2.73 -32.98 -4.24
C TYR A 224 -3.05 -34.42 -3.79
N ASP A 225 -3.19 -35.34 -4.75
CA ASP A 225 -3.42 -36.77 -4.48
C ASP A 225 -2.24 -37.39 -3.72
N ASP A 226 -1.02 -36.86 -3.92
CA ASP A 226 0.19 -37.21 -3.17
C ASP A 226 0.30 -36.46 -1.81
N GLY A 227 -0.72 -35.69 -1.42
CA GLY A 227 -0.75 -34.92 -0.16
C GLY A 227 0.12 -33.67 -0.14
N LYS A 228 0.47 -33.12 -1.30
CA LYS A 228 1.26 -31.89 -1.44
C LYS A 228 0.41 -30.77 -2.00
N ALA A 229 -0.02 -29.87 -1.12
CA ALA A 229 -0.74 -28.65 -1.49
C ALA A 229 0.12 -27.65 -2.27
N ASP A 230 -0.48 -26.57 -2.77
CA ASP A 230 0.09 -25.55 -3.65
C ASP A 230 1.51 -25.14 -3.30
N GLU A 231 1.73 -24.73 -2.05
CA GLU A 231 3.04 -24.22 -1.58
C GLU A 231 4.16 -25.23 -1.83
N PHE A 232 3.87 -26.53 -1.72
CA PHE A 232 4.83 -27.62 -1.74
C PHE A 232 4.82 -28.47 -3.02
N VAL A 233 4.12 -28.03 -4.06
CA VAL A 233 4.13 -28.70 -5.37
C VAL A 233 5.56 -28.77 -5.89
N VAL A 234 6.09 -29.98 -6.01
CA VAL A 234 7.44 -30.23 -6.55
C VAL A 234 7.48 -29.76 -8.00
N PRO A 235 8.51 -29.03 -8.45
CA PRO A 235 8.59 -28.56 -9.82
C PRO A 235 8.32 -29.65 -10.85
N PHE A 236 7.39 -29.39 -11.76
CA PHE A 236 7.09 -30.27 -12.89
C PHE A 236 6.99 -29.46 -14.19
N VAL A 237 7.24 -30.11 -15.29
CA VAL A 237 7.12 -29.56 -16.65
C VAL A 237 5.91 -30.15 -17.36
N VAL A 238 5.22 -29.29 -18.11
CA VAL A 238 4.14 -29.72 -19.00
C VAL A 238 4.75 -30.21 -20.29
N GLU A 239 4.43 -31.44 -20.69
CA GLU A 239 4.98 -32.07 -21.88
C GLU A 239 4.00 -32.08 -23.06
N LYS A 240 4.55 -31.87 -24.24
CA LYS A 240 3.89 -32.10 -25.52
C LYS A 240 4.72 -33.07 -26.34
N GLU A 241 4.10 -34.15 -26.78
CA GLU A 241 4.78 -35.17 -27.59
C GLU A 241 6.08 -35.72 -26.96
N GLY A 242 6.09 -35.86 -25.62
CA GLY A 242 7.22 -36.39 -24.86
C GLY A 242 8.39 -35.41 -24.71
N LYS A 243 8.15 -34.11 -24.88
CA LYS A 243 9.14 -33.04 -24.67
C LYS A 243 8.55 -31.92 -23.83
N PRO A 244 9.36 -31.21 -23.03
CA PRO A 244 8.90 -29.99 -22.35
C PRO A 244 8.29 -29.00 -23.35
N THR A 245 7.14 -28.41 -23.00
CA THR A 245 6.45 -27.39 -23.82
C THR A 245 7.41 -26.25 -24.18
N ALA A 246 8.17 -25.76 -23.21
CA ALA A 246 9.26 -24.79 -23.43
C ALA A 246 10.20 -24.77 -22.22
N VAL A 247 11.44 -24.34 -22.46
CA VAL A 247 12.45 -23.99 -21.47
C VAL A 247 13.10 -22.67 -21.84
N ILE A 248 13.57 -21.94 -20.85
CA ILE A 248 14.25 -20.64 -21.04
C ILE A 248 15.66 -20.89 -21.61
N GLN A 249 15.98 -20.26 -22.71
CA GLN A 249 17.25 -20.43 -23.46
C GLN A 249 17.93 -19.08 -23.73
N ASP A 250 19.16 -19.14 -24.19
CA ASP A 250 19.87 -17.93 -24.62
C ASP A 250 19.09 -17.17 -25.69
N GLY A 251 19.04 -15.87 -25.54
CA GLY A 251 18.38 -14.94 -26.44
C GLY A 251 16.90 -14.75 -26.12
N ASP A 252 16.30 -15.51 -25.20
CA ASP A 252 14.92 -15.33 -24.79
C ASP A 252 14.74 -14.07 -23.95
N SER A 253 13.49 -13.64 -23.83
CA SER A 253 13.08 -12.61 -22.88
C SER A 253 12.30 -13.23 -21.73
N VAL A 254 12.52 -12.71 -20.53
CA VAL A 254 11.86 -13.15 -19.30
C VAL A 254 11.21 -11.95 -18.62
N ILE A 255 9.96 -12.09 -18.18
CA ILE A 255 9.29 -11.13 -17.33
C ILE A 255 8.86 -11.81 -16.03
N PHE A 256 9.43 -11.37 -14.91
CA PHE A 256 9.06 -11.79 -13.57
C PHE A 256 8.04 -10.80 -13.01
N TYR A 257 6.77 -11.21 -12.87
CA TYR A 257 5.67 -10.30 -12.57
C TYR A 257 5.31 -10.18 -11.09
N ASN A 258 6.08 -10.75 -10.18
CA ASN A 258 5.95 -10.42 -8.76
C ASN A 258 6.36 -8.96 -8.51
N PHE A 259 5.59 -8.23 -7.71
CA PHE A 259 5.91 -6.85 -7.35
C PHE A 259 6.53 -6.72 -5.95
N ARG A 260 6.41 -7.72 -5.08
CA ARG A 260 7.06 -7.73 -3.77
C ARG A 260 8.44 -8.38 -3.84
N PRO A 261 9.51 -7.69 -3.38
CA PRO A 261 10.90 -8.09 -3.67
C PRO A 261 11.43 -9.24 -2.82
N ASP A 262 10.99 -9.41 -1.56
CA ASP A 262 11.66 -10.26 -0.57
C ASP A 262 11.86 -11.72 -1.01
N ARG A 263 10.90 -12.31 -1.72
CA ARG A 263 10.93 -13.69 -2.23
C ARG A 263 11.23 -13.80 -3.74
N ALA A 264 11.52 -12.69 -4.39
CA ALA A 264 11.89 -12.68 -5.80
C ALA A 264 13.40 -12.63 -6.03
N ARG A 265 14.18 -12.22 -5.01
CA ARG A 265 15.61 -11.97 -5.12
C ARG A 265 16.42 -13.18 -5.53
N GLU A 266 16.23 -14.32 -4.88
CA GLU A 266 17.11 -15.48 -5.02
C GLU A 266 17.05 -16.09 -6.41
N ILE A 267 15.87 -16.36 -6.94
CA ILE A 267 15.72 -16.91 -8.29
C ILE A 267 16.16 -15.88 -9.35
N THR A 268 15.94 -14.58 -9.11
CA THR A 268 16.41 -13.52 -10.02
C THR A 268 17.93 -13.49 -10.06
N ARG A 269 18.62 -13.61 -8.91
CA ARG A 269 20.09 -13.75 -8.87
C ARG A 269 20.58 -14.96 -9.64
N ALA A 270 19.88 -16.10 -9.54
CA ALA A 270 20.23 -17.30 -10.28
C ALA A 270 20.19 -17.09 -11.81
N PHE A 271 19.34 -16.21 -12.32
CA PHE A 271 19.30 -15.85 -13.75
C PHE A 271 20.25 -14.73 -14.12
N CYS A 272 20.35 -13.69 -13.28
CA CYS A 272 20.90 -12.39 -13.68
C CYS A 272 22.35 -12.18 -13.25
N ASP A 273 22.77 -12.64 -12.06
CA ASP A 273 24.11 -12.35 -11.55
C ASP A 273 25.18 -13.05 -12.38
N THR A 274 26.22 -12.31 -12.75
CA THR A 274 27.36 -12.85 -13.48
C THR A 274 28.16 -13.81 -12.61
N VAL A 275 28.41 -13.43 -11.36
CA VAL A 275 29.02 -14.29 -10.34
C VAL A 275 27.90 -14.77 -9.42
N PHE A 276 27.67 -16.07 -9.41
CA PHE A 276 26.62 -16.69 -8.61
C PHE A 276 27.16 -17.97 -7.95
N ASP A 277 26.98 -18.08 -6.64
CA ASP A 277 27.56 -19.13 -5.80
C ASP A 277 26.50 -20.03 -5.12
N GLY A 278 25.22 -19.83 -5.40
CA GLY A 278 24.13 -20.60 -4.80
C GLY A 278 24.11 -22.07 -5.22
N PHE A 279 24.27 -22.35 -6.50
CA PHE A 279 24.40 -23.71 -7.09
C PHE A 279 25.13 -23.65 -8.43
N ALA A 280 25.51 -24.80 -8.96
CA ALA A 280 26.24 -24.88 -10.24
C ALA A 280 25.29 -24.63 -11.41
N ARG A 281 25.60 -23.62 -12.23
CA ARG A 281 24.96 -23.37 -13.52
C ARG A 281 25.88 -23.84 -14.65
N ASP A 282 25.34 -24.45 -15.69
CA ASP A 282 26.14 -24.81 -16.87
C ASP A 282 26.74 -23.57 -17.52
N LYS A 283 25.97 -22.49 -17.57
CA LYS A 283 26.38 -21.13 -17.98
C LYS A 283 25.36 -20.10 -17.45
N LYS A 284 25.76 -18.85 -17.43
CA LYS A 284 24.79 -17.74 -17.33
C LYS A 284 24.11 -17.61 -18.70
N LEU A 285 22.77 -17.64 -18.71
CA LEU A 285 22.00 -17.40 -19.93
C LEU A 285 22.04 -15.92 -20.31
N ASP A 286 22.13 -15.65 -21.62
CA ASP A 286 22.03 -14.29 -22.17
C ASP A 286 20.53 -13.98 -22.42
N LEU A 287 19.94 -13.21 -21.54
CA LEU A 287 18.50 -12.94 -21.50
C LEU A 287 18.21 -11.44 -21.46
N VAL A 288 17.07 -11.05 -22.02
CA VAL A 288 16.43 -9.78 -21.63
C VAL A 288 15.53 -10.09 -20.44
N PHE A 289 16.00 -9.80 -19.23
CA PHE A 289 15.30 -10.11 -17.99
C PHE A 289 14.65 -8.86 -17.39
N VAL A 290 13.33 -8.86 -17.26
CA VAL A 290 12.54 -7.75 -16.72
C VAL A 290 11.90 -8.17 -15.40
N CYS A 291 12.21 -7.41 -14.34
CA CYS A 291 11.52 -7.47 -13.06
C CYS A 291 10.39 -6.45 -13.03
N PHE A 292 9.24 -6.78 -12.44
CA PHE A 292 8.18 -5.80 -12.26
C PHE A 292 8.64 -4.63 -11.41
N THR A 293 9.27 -4.91 -10.27
CA THR A 293 9.85 -3.90 -9.39
C THR A 293 11.34 -4.14 -9.17
N ASP A 294 12.03 -3.23 -8.53
CA ASP A 294 13.42 -3.45 -8.17
C ASP A 294 13.52 -4.37 -6.95
N TYR A 295 13.90 -5.61 -7.18
CA TYR A 295 14.02 -6.60 -6.12
C TYR A 295 15.26 -6.41 -5.24
N ASP A 296 16.34 -5.90 -5.82
CA ASP A 296 17.60 -5.57 -5.15
C ASP A 296 18.50 -4.81 -6.12
N GLU A 297 18.96 -3.63 -5.75
CA GLU A 297 19.79 -2.77 -6.59
C GLU A 297 21.11 -3.44 -7.00
N THR A 298 21.61 -4.40 -6.21
CA THR A 298 22.87 -5.12 -6.47
C THR A 298 22.73 -6.26 -7.49
N ILE A 299 21.52 -6.63 -7.91
CA ILE A 299 21.33 -7.65 -8.95
C ILE A 299 21.68 -7.05 -10.31
N GLU A 300 22.62 -7.67 -11.00
CA GLU A 300 23.08 -7.26 -12.32
C GLU A 300 22.12 -7.72 -13.43
N ASN A 301 22.32 -7.21 -14.65
CA ASN A 301 21.70 -7.70 -15.89
C ASN A 301 20.16 -7.82 -15.85
N LYS A 302 19.48 -6.94 -15.11
CA LYS A 302 18.02 -6.84 -15.07
C LYS A 302 17.53 -5.49 -15.58
N LEU A 303 16.32 -5.47 -16.09
CA LEU A 303 15.53 -4.27 -16.32
C LEU A 303 14.43 -4.20 -15.24
N VAL A 304 13.97 -3.00 -14.90
CA VAL A 304 12.93 -2.77 -13.89
C VAL A 304 11.80 -1.96 -14.51
N ALA A 305 10.63 -2.58 -14.64
CA ALA A 305 9.47 -1.98 -15.29
C ALA A 305 8.83 -0.87 -14.44
N PHE A 306 8.53 -1.15 -13.18
CA PHE A 306 7.94 -0.19 -12.25
C PHE A 306 9.00 0.23 -11.21
N LYS A 307 9.76 1.25 -11.57
CA LYS A 307 10.78 1.81 -10.67
C LYS A 307 10.12 2.43 -9.46
N LYS A 308 10.81 2.39 -8.31
CA LYS A 308 10.37 3.06 -7.10
C LYS A 308 10.30 4.57 -7.38
N GLU A 309 9.12 5.14 -7.20
CA GLU A 309 8.95 6.59 -7.28
C GLU A 309 9.42 7.23 -5.98
N SER A 310 10.30 8.21 -6.07
CA SER A 310 10.63 9.06 -4.93
C SER A 310 9.47 10.03 -4.69
N ILE A 311 8.96 10.05 -3.47
CA ILE A 311 7.93 11.00 -3.07
C ILE A 311 8.64 12.31 -2.74
N THR A 312 8.70 13.22 -3.68
CA THR A 312 9.33 14.54 -3.56
C THR A 312 8.30 15.64 -3.40
N ASN A 313 8.72 16.78 -2.91
CA ASN A 313 7.85 17.93 -2.61
C ASN A 313 6.70 17.55 -1.67
N THR A 314 7.02 16.77 -0.63
CA THR A 314 6.10 16.56 0.50
C THR A 314 5.83 17.89 1.21
N PHE A 315 4.78 17.94 2.01
CA PHE A 315 4.45 19.18 2.72
C PHE A 315 5.59 19.68 3.62
N GLY A 316 6.32 18.76 4.26
CA GLY A 316 7.49 19.09 5.06
C GLY A 316 8.61 19.77 4.25
N GLU A 317 8.94 19.20 3.08
CA GLU A 317 9.92 19.78 2.13
C GLU A 317 9.43 21.11 1.56
N PHE A 318 8.15 21.20 1.20
CA PHE A 318 7.54 22.45 0.71
C PHE A 318 7.65 23.57 1.73
N LEU A 319 7.32 23.32 2.99
CA LEU A 319 7.45 24.30 4.07
C LEU A 319 8.91 24.73 4.28
N ALA A 320 9.84 23.77 4.26
CA ALA A 320 11.28 24.04 4.38
C ALA A 320 11.82 24.91 3.25
N ALA A 321 11.38 24.67 2.00
CA ALA A 321 11.74 25.45 0.82
C ALA A 321 11.24 26.91 0.89
N HIS A 322 10.17 27.15 1.66
CA HIS A 322 9.59 28.48 1.86
C HIS A 322 9.96 29.12 3.22
N ASP A 323 11.00 28.62 3.89
CA ASP A 323 11.46 29.06 5.20
C ASP A 323 10.37 29.14 6.28
N LYS A 324 9.39 28.24 6.21
CA LYS A 324 8.32 28.05 7.20
C LYS A 324 8.77 27.12 8.31
N THR A 325 8.35 27.44 9.52
CA THR A 325 8.60 26.57 10.69
C THR A 325 7.42 25.65 10.96
N GLN A 326 7.71 24.42 11.31
CA GLN A 326 6.70 23.40 11.55
C GLN A 326 7.03 22.56 12.78
N VAL A 327 6.02 21.94 13.38
CA VAL A 327 6.19 20.96 14.46
C VAL A 327 5.28 19.76 14.25
N ARG A 328 5.80 18.58 14.57
CA ARG A 328 5.09 17.30 14.58
C ARG A 328 4.88 16.86 16.02
N ILE A 329 3.65 16.52 16.40
CA ILE A 329 3.29 16.16 17.77
C ILE A 329 2.48 14.87 17.75
N ALA A 330 2.94 13.85 18.46
CA ALA A 330 2.18 12.61 18.67
C ALA A 330 2.71 11.85 19.88
N GLU A 331 1.93 10.90 20.35
CA GLU A 331 2.45 9.89 21.27
C GLU A 331 3.16 8.75 20.52
N THR A 332 3.88 7.89 21.25
CA THR A 332 4.81 6.89 20.68
C THR A 332 4.18 6.07 19.54
N GLU A 333 2.92 5.62 19.70
CA GLU A 333 2.25 4.73 18.74
C GLU A 333 2.05 5.38 17.36
N LYS A 334 1.92 6.71 17.33
CA LYS A 334 1.64 7.45 16.09
C LYS A 334 2.74 8.47 15.72
N TYR A 335 3.89 8.41 16.40
CA TYR A 335 4.99 9.32 16.12
C TYR A 335 5.58 9.13 14.72
N ALA A 336 5.82 7.88 14.29
CA ALA A 336 6.31 7.57 12.96
C ALA A 336 5.33 8.04 11.86
N HIS A 337 4.03 8.04 12.15
CA HIS A 337 2.99 8.44 11.19
C HIS A 337 3.06 9.94 10.87
N VAL A 338 3.19 10.79 11.88
CA VAL A 338 3.32 12.26 11.67
C VAL A 338 4.73 12.69 11.24
N THR A 339 5.72 11.78 11.27
CA THR A 339 7.11 12.06 10.87
C THR A 339 7.50 11.31 9.61
N PHE A 340 7.97 10.08 9.73
CA PHE A 340 8.47 9.24 8.64
C PHE A 340 7.47 9.09 7.47
N PHE A 341 6.26 8.60 7.76
CA PHE A 341 5.25 8.39 6.71
C PHE A 341 4.75 9.71 6.11
N PHE A 342 4.49 10.70 6.93
CA PHE A 342 4.07 12.02 6.45
C PHE A 342 5.15 12.74 5.62
N ASN A 343 6.42 12.44 5.86
CA ASN A 343 7.55 12.95 5.09
C ASN A 343 7.93 12.05 3.88
N GLY A 344 7.01 11.19 3.42
CA GLY A 344 7.23 10.38 2.23
C GLY A 344 8.23 9.23 2.40
N GLY A 345 8.42 8.74 3.64
CA GLY A 345 9.37 7.67 3.97
C GLY A 345 10.79 8.17 4.25
N VAL A 346 10.94 9.45 4.60
CA VAL A 346 12.23 10.08 4.98
C VAL A 346 12.25 10.28 6.50
N GLU A 347 13.26 9.69 7.18
CA GLU A 347 13.40 9.77 8.64
C GLU A 347 13.94 11.14 9.08
N GLU A 348 14.87 11.72 8.32
CA GLU A 348 15.52 12.97 8.67
C GLU A 348 14.51 14.14 8.70
N PRO A 349 14.51 14.97 9.77
CA PRO A 349 13.65 16.14 9.84
C PRO A 349 13.96 17.15 8.72
N ASN A 350 12.93 17.77 8.18
CA ASN A 350 13.09 18.88 7.25
C ASN A 350 13.66 20.12 7.95
N LYS A 351 14.28 21.03 7.21
CA LYS A 351 14.70 22.32 7.75
C LYS A 351 13.52 23.04 8.39
N GLY A 352 13.64 23.43 9.66
CA GLY A 352 12.59 24.13 10.40
C GLY A 352 11.49 23.20 10.97
N GLU A 353 11.71 21.88 10.94
CA GLU A 353 10.83 20.88 11.53
C GLU A 353 11.29 20.49 12.93
N ASP A 354 10.49 20.84 13.93
CA ASP A 354 10.63 20.34 15.28
C ASP A 354 9.74 19.10 15.48
N ARG A 355 10.12 18.22 16.39
CA ARG A 355 9.39 16.99 16.73
C ARG A 355 9.18 16.88 18.23
N ILE A 356 7.96 16.65 18.66
CA ILE A 356 7.57 16.48 20.06
C ILE A 356 6.94 15.08 20.21
N LEU A 357 7.68 14.18 20.82
CA LEU A 357 7.24 12.85 21.19
C LEU A 357 6.73 12.85 22.63
N VAL A 358 5.50 12.42 22.84
CA VAL A 358 4.93 12.13 24.15
C VAL A 358 4.93 10.62 24.33
N PRO A 359 5.58 10.07 25.38
CA PRO A 359 5.58 8.61 25.56
C PRO A 359 4.16 8.06 25.77
N SER A 360 3.80 7.00 25.05
CA SER A 360 2.58 6.23 25.33
C SER A 360 2.69 5.48 26.65
N PRO A 361 1.58 5.15 27.32
CA PRO A 361 1.60 4.42 28.59
C PRO A 361 2.27 3.06 28.44
N LYS A 362 3.26 2.79 29.30
CA LYS A 362 3.99 1.49 29.33
C LYS A 362 3.54 0.58 30.46
N GLU A 363 2.73 1.10 31.37
CA GLU A 363 2.23 0.42 32.56
C GLU A 363 1.04 -0.50 32.31
N VAL A 364 0.46 -0.46 31.10
CA VAL A 364 -0.67 -1.32 30.70
C VAL A 364 -0.26 -2.22 29.52
N ALA A 365 -0.86 -3.41 29.47
CA ALA A 365 -0.58 -4.37 28.40
C ALA A 365 -1.37 -4.01 27.11
N THR A 366 -2.58 -3.49 27.28
CA THR A 366 -3.50 -3.07 26.22
C THR A 366 -4.16 -1.74 26.60
N TYR A 367 -4.53 -0.94 25.63
CA TYR A 367 -5.01 0.44 25.88
C TYR A 367 -6.47 0.54 26.32
N ASP A 368 -7.24 -0.54 26.28
CA ASP A 368 -8.54 -0.61 26.96
C ASP A 368 -8.42 -0.43 28.48
N LEU A 369 -7.28 -0.79 29.07
CA LEU A 369 -6.97 -0.59 30.49
C LEU A 369 -6.63 0.88 30.84
N LYS A 370 -6.32 1.70 29.84
CA LYS A 370 -6.04 3.13 29.98
C LYS A 370 -6.46 3.88 28.70
N PRO A 371 -7.76 4.04 28.46
CA PRO A 371 -8.29 4.61 27.19
C PRO A 371 -7.87 6.04 26.90
N GLU A 372 -7.58 6.84 27.93
CA GLU A 372 -7.06 8.19 27.77
C GLU A 372 -5.63 8.22 27.20
N MET A 373 -4.91 7.08 27.25
CA MET A 373 -3.53 6.96 26.79
C MET A 373 -2.69 8.17 27.24
N SER A 374 -2.04 8.86 26.30
CA SER A 374 -1.31 10.10 26.56
C SER A 374 -1.94 11.35 25.94
N ALA A 375 -3.23 11.27 25.55
CA ALA A 375 -3.91 12.35 24.84
C ALA A 375 -3.86 13.71 25.57
N VAL A 376 -4.01 13.72 26.90
CA VAL A 376 -3.95 14.95 27.69
C VAL A 376 -2.55 15.59 27.58
N GLY A 377 -1.49 14.80 27.68
CA GLY A 377 -0.11 15.28 27.53
C GLY A 377 0.18 15.76 26.09
N VAL A 378 -0.34 15.08 25.09
CA VAL A 378 -0.27 15.51 23.67
C VAL A 378 -1.01 16.83 23.48
N CYS A 379 -2.20 16.98 24.06
CA CYS A 379 -2.99 18.20 24.04
C CYS A 379 -2.26 19.37 24.73
N ASP A 380 -1.62 19.14 25.88
CA ASP A 380 -0.83 20.16 26.57
C ASP A 380 0.28 20.70 25.66
N LYS A 381 1.01 19.80 24.97
CA LYS A 381 2.05 20.16 24.00
C LYS A 381 1.51 20.88 22.78
N LEU A 382 0.34 20.51 22.30
CA LEU A 382 -0.34 21.19 21.20
C LEU A 382 -0.71 22.63 21.60
N VAL A 383 -1.37 22.83 22.75
CA VAL A 383 -1.76 24.15 23.24
C VAL A 383 -0.53 25.04 23.49
N GLU A 384 0.54 24.47 24.05
CA GLU A 384 1.82 25.17 24.22
C GLU A 384 2.39 25.60 22.86
N ALA A 385 2.41 24.71 21.86
CA ALA A 385 2.91 25.02 20.53
C ALA A 385 2.08 26.10 19.82
N ILE A 386 0.74 26.03 19.90
CA ILE A 386 -0.18 27.04 19.35
C ILE A 386 0.11 28.42 19.96
N LYS A 387 0.20 28.52 21.28
CA LYS A 387 0.38 29.80 21.99
C LYS A 387 1.81 30.34 21.92
N SER A 388 2.78 29.52 21.54
CA SER A 388 4.19 29.89 21.46
C SER A 388 4.49 30.98 20.42
N GLY A 389 3.66 31.08 19.37
CA GLY A 389 3.91 31.96 18.21
C GLY A 389 5.16 31.59 17.40
N LYS A 390 5.73 30.40 17.61
CA LYS A 390 6.95 29.92 16.97
C LYS A 390 6.69 29.31 15.59
N TYR A 391 5.58 28.56 15.43
CA TYR A 391 5.34 27.74 14.29
C TYR A 391 4.36 28.36 13.29
N ASP A 392 4.62 28.19 12.00
CA ASP A 392 3.70 28.49 10.92
C ASP A 392 2.69 27.33 10.75
N VAL A 393 3.15 26.08 10.95
CA VAL A 393 2.33 24.88 10.80
C VAL A 393 2.54 23.94 11.99
N ILE A 394 1.46 23.36 12.47
CA ILE A 394 1.46 22.34 13.53
C ILE A 394 0.70 21.12 13.01
N ILE A 395 1.32 19.95 13.06
CA ILE A 395 0.70 18.67 12.68
C ILE A 395 0.68 17.78 13.92
N ILE A 396 -0.53 17.33 14.27
CA ILE A 396 -0.75 16.54 15.50
C ILE A 396 -1.63 15.34 15.19
N ASN A 397 -1.35 14.23 15.89
CA ASN A 397 -2.16 13.03 15.87
C ASN A 397 -2.59 12.63 17.29
N PHE A 398 -3.88 12.34 17.47
CA PHE A 398 -4.45 11.69 18.64
C PHE A 398 -4.69 10.21 18.32
N ALA A 399 -3.95 9.33 18.99
CA ALA A 399 -3.92 7.89 18.71
C ALA A 399 -5.13 7.10 19.24
N ASN A 400 -5.88 7.68 20.17
CA ASN A 400 -6.82 6.96 21.01
C ASN A 400 -7.93 6.22 20.25
N PRO A 401 -8.64 6.84 19.27
CA PRO A 401 -9.75 6.15 18.62
C PRO A 401 -9.30 4.86 17.93
N ASP A 402 -8.12 4.87 17.30
CA ASP A 402 -7.56 3.71 16.63
C ASP A 402 -7.03 2.67 17.61
N MET A 403 -6.12 3.08 18.48
CA MET A 403 -5.42 2.15 19.37
C MET A 403 -6.36 1.47 20.38
N VAL A 404 -7.35 2.17 20.87
CA VAL A 404 -8.36 1.58 21.77
C VAL A 404 -9.42 0.82 20.98
N GLY A 405 -9.81 1.31 19.81
CA GLY A 405 -10.71 0.62 18.87
C GLY A 405 -10.24 -0.79 18.53
N HIS A 406 -8.94 -0.97 18.29
CA HIS A 406 -8.33 -2.28 18.04
C HIS A 406 -8.51 -3.31 19.16
N THR A 407 -8.85 -2.88 20.38
CA THR A 407 -9.10 -3.80 21.50
C THR A 407 -10.49 -4.44 21.43
N GLY A 408 -11.43 -3.85 20.69
CA GLY A 408 -12.82 -4.28 20.61
C GLY A 408 -13.61 -4.07 21.92
N VAL A 409 -13.05 -3.33 22.90
CA VAL A 409 -13.70 -3.05 24.19
C VAL A 409 -14.45 -1.74 24.10
N GLU A 410 -15.76 -1.82 23.93
CA GLU A 410 -16.65 -0.71 23.62
C GLU A 410 -16.62 0.42 24.64
N ASP A 411 -16.80 0.11 25.95
CA ASP A 411 -16.73 1.11 27.02
C ASP A 411 -15.40 1.88 27.04
N ALA A 412 -14.31 1.18 26.72
CA ALA A 412 -12.99 1.80 26.63
C ALA A 412 -12.88 2.69 25.39
N ALA A 413 -13.37 2.25 24.25
CA ALA A 413 -13.40 3.04 23.03
C ALA A 413 -14.24 4.32 23.20
N ILE A 414 -15.41 4.23 23.80
CA ILE A 414 -16.25 5.39 24.18
C ILE A 414 -15.44 6.37 25.05
N LYS A 415 -14.75 5.87 26.07
CA LYS A 415 -13.94 6.72 26.94
C LYS A 415 -12.77 7.39 26.20
N ALA A 416 -12.17 6.68 25.26
CA ALA A 416 -11.11 7.23 24.39
C ALA A 416 -11.66 8.40 23.54
N ILE A 417 -12.81 8.20 22.89
CA ILE A 417 -13.49 9.24 22.09
C ILE A 417 -13.83 10.47 22.93
N GLU A 418 -14.43 10.31 24.13
CA GLU A 418 -14.75 11.42 25.03
C GLU A 418 -13.49 12.20 25.49
N THR A 419 -12.38 11.49 25.71
CA THR A 419 -11.11 12.12 26.08
C THR A 419 -10.55 12.96 24.93
N VAL A 420 -10.63 12.45 23.72
CA VAL A 420 -10.18 13.17 22.51
C VAL A 420 -11.08 14.38 22.26
N ASP A 421 -12.42 14.27 22.41
CA ASP A 421 -13.36 15.40 22.27
C ASP A 421 -13.00 16.57 23.22
N ALA A 422 -12.69 16.25 24.48
CA ALA A 422 -12.24 17.26 25.43
C ALA A 422 -10.91 17.94 25.01
N CYS A 423 -9.98 17.18 24.46
CA CYS A 423 -8.71 17.69 23.94
C CYS A 423 -8.92 18.59 22.70
N VAL A 424 -9.81 18.20 21.79
CA VAL A 424 -10.21 19.01 20.62
C VAL A 424 -10.75 20.36 21.11
N GLY A 425 -11.63 20.37 22.12
CA GLY A 425 -12.17 21.61 22.69
C GLY A 425 -11.08 22.57 23.16
N ARG A 426 -10.10 22.07 23.92
CA ARG A 426 -8.98 22.87 24.41
C ARG A 426 -8.13 23.45 23.27
N ALA A 427 -7.89 22.67 22.23
CA ALA A 427 -7.14 23.09 21.06
C ALA A 427 -7.90 24.15 20.24
N VAL A 428 -9.21 24.01 20.09
CA VAL A 428 -10.08 24.98 19.41
C VAL A 428 -10.11 26.31 20.14
N GLU A 429 -10.16 26.31 21.46
CA GLU A 429 -10.03 27.55 22.26
C GLU A 429 -8.67 28.21 22.02
N ALA A 430 -7.59 27.43 22.11
CA ALA A 430 -6.24 27.95 21.92
C ALA A 430 -6.03 28.54 20.52
N ILE A 431 -6.54 27.90 19.45
CA ILE A 431 -6.38 28.40 18.08
C ILE A 431 -7.15 29.69 17.85
N LYS A 432 -8.34 29.83 18.45
CA LYS A 432 -9.14 31.06 18.41
C LYS A 432 -8.45 32.23 19.11
N GLU A 433 -7.80 31.98 20.27
CA GLU A 433 -7.06 33.01 21.02
C GLU A 433 -5.93 33.65 20.22
N VAL A 434 -5.29 32.90 19.30
CA VAL A 434 -4.16 33.38 18.48
C VAL A 434 -4.59 33.72 17.04
N ASP A 435 -5.88 33.67 16.73
CA ASP A 435 -6.44 33.93 15.40
C ASP A 435 -5.79 33.04 14.31
N GLY A 436 -5.49 31.78 14.69
CA GLY A 436 -4.99 30.75 13.77
C GLY A 436 -6.14 29.97 13.11
N VAL A 437 -5.81 29.05 12.20
CA VAL A 437 -6.76 28.20 11.48
C VAL A 437 -6.46 26.73 11.79
N MET A 438 -7.50 25.89 11.91
CA MET A 438 -7.34 24.46 12.16
C MET A 438 -8.17 23.65 11.16
N PHE A 439 -7.56 22.60 10.62
CA PHE A 439 -8.23 21.56 9.87
C PHE A 439 -8.22 20.27 10.68
N ILE A 440 -9.39 19.72 10.97
CA ILE A 440 -9.54 18.45 11.71
C ILE A 440 -9.95 17.37 10.72
N CYS A 441 -9.27 16.23 10.77
CA CYS A 441 -9.57 15.05 9.97
C CYS A 441 -9.30 13.75 10.75
N ALA A 442 -9.59 12.63 10.15
CA ALA A 442 -9.02 11.33 10.51
C ALA A 442 -8.33 10.73 9.29
N ASP A 443 -7.52 9.74 9.48
CA ASP A 443 -6.73 9.08 8.42
C ASP A 443 -7.39 7.78 7.93
N HIS A 444 -8.26 7.18 8.72
CA HIS A 444 -9.14 6.03 8.42
C HIS A 444 -10.22 5.90 9.52
N GLY A 445 -11.14 4.97 9.36
CA GLY A 445 -12.10 4.59 10.39
C GLY A 445 -11.65 3.38 11.18
N ASN A 446 -12.11 3.29 12.44
CA ASN A 446 -11.95 2.15 13.37
C ASN A 446 -13.02 2.20 14.47
N ALA A 447 -13.01 3.24 15.32
CA ALA A 447 -13.83 3.33 16.53
C ALA A 447 -15.34 3.48 16.29
N GLU A 448 -15.74 3.79 15.07
CA GLU A 448 -17.15 3.93 14.69
C GLU A 448 -17.83 2.60 14.35
N GLN A 449 -17.11 1.48 14.45
CA GLN A 449 -17.65 0.14 14.26
C GLN A 449 -16.83 -0.89 15.03
N LEU A 450 -17.35 -1.38 16.15
CA LEU A 450 -16.67 -2.32 17.05
C LEU A 450 -17.25 -3.75 16.98
N VAL A 451 -18.24 -3.97 16.14
CA VAL A 451 -18.85 -5.27 15.89
C VAL A 451 -19.02 -5.48 14.39
N ASP A 452 -18.85 -6.72 13.96
CA ASP A 452 -19.25 -7.15 12.62
C ASP A 452 -20.80 -7.32 12.63
N TYR A 453 -21.50 -6.50 11.86
CA TYR A 453 -22.97 -6.47 11.85
C TYR A 453 -23.61 -7.73 11.25
N GLU A 454 -22.88 -8.55 10.51
CA GLU A 454 -23.38 -9.80 9.95
C GLU A 454 -23.22 -10.96 10.91
N THR A 455 -22.07 -11.04 11.59
CA THR A 455 -21.73 -12.16 12.48
C THR A 455 -22.00 -11.87 13.96
N GLY A 456 -22.02 -10.61 14.35
CA GLY A 456 -22.13 -10.18 15.75
C GLY A 456 -20.84 -10.37 16.56
N GLU A 457 -19.74 -10.73 15.91
CA GLU A 457 -18.43 -10.90 16.55
C GLU A 457 -17.71 -9.55 16.71
N PRO A 458 -16.78 -9.41 17.68
CA PRO A 458 -15.97 -8.20 17.80
C PRO A 458 -15.24 -7.86 16.51
N PHE A 459 -15.33 -6.60 16.07
CA PHE A 459 -14.65 -6.09 14.90
C PHE A 459 -13.51 -5.17 15.35
N THR A 460 -12.29 -5.60 15.18
CA THR A 460 -11.07 -4.91 15.64
C THR A 460 -10.20 -4.40 14.50
N ALA A 461 -10.67 -4.53 13.26
CA ALA A 461 -9.98 -4.05 12.07
C ALA A 461 -10.40 -2.60 11.74
N HIS A 462 -9.69 -1.96 10.82
CA HIS A 462 -10.13 -0.68 10.26
C HIS A 462 -11.39 -0.86 9.40
N THR A 463 -12.07 0.25 9.13
CA THR A 463 -13.27 0.26 8.29
C THR A 463 -13.03 0.95 6.95
N THR A 464 -13.98 0.83 6.05
CA THR A 464 -14.03 1.62 4.81
C THR A 464 -14.93 2.86 4.93
N ASN A 465 -15.39 3.17 6.14
CA ASN A 465 -16.25 4.33 6.38
C ASN A 465 -15.51 5.64 6.09
N PRO A 466 -16.23 6.69 5.68
CA PRO A 466 -15.66 8.02 5.48
C PRO A 466 -15.20 8.63 6.82
N VAL A 467 -14.36 9.65 6.71
CA VAL A 467 -13.80 10.37 7.86
C VAL A 467 -14.26 11.83 7.89
N PRO A 468 -14.23 12.53 9.04
CA PRO A 468 -14.60 13.94 9.12
C PRO A 468 -13.52 14.84 8.50
N PHE A 469 -13.95 15.85 7.74
CA PHE A 469 -13.14 17.00 7.31
C PHE A 469 -13.82 18.26 7.82
N ILE A 470 -13.19 18.95 8.77
CA ILE A 470 -13.77 20.12 9.45
C ILE A 470 -12.77 21.29 9.41
N LEU A 471 -13.23 22.45 8.95
CA LEU A 471 -12.44 23.68 8.91
C LEU A 471 -12.85 24.61 10.03
N VAL A 472 -11.94 24.91 10.97
CA VAL A 472 -12.21 25.65 12.20
C VAL A 472 -11.49 27.00 12.17
N ASN A 473 -12.21 28.06 12.58
CA ASN A 473 -11.71 29.43 12.71
C ASN A 473 -11.13 30.02 11.40
N ALA A 474 -11.67 29.61 10.26
CA ALA A 474 -11.35 30.20 8.95
C ALA A 474 -12.31 31.36 8.60
N ASP A 475 -12.06 32.01 7.47
CA ASP A 475 -12.98 33.04 6.97
C ASP A 475 -14.40 32.44 6.82
N PRO A 476 -15.44 33.12 7.35
CA PRO A 476 -16.82 32.60 7.29
C PRO A 476 -17.40 32.40 5.87
N SER A 477 -16.79 32.97 4.85
CA SER A 477 -17.19 32.75 3.46
C SER A 477 -16.78 31.38 2.91
N TYR A 478 -15.79 30.73 3.53
CA TYR A 478 -15.31 29.41 3.09
C TYR A 478 -16.32 28.30 3.39
N LYS A 479 -16.46 27.42 2.41
CA LYS A 479 -17.11 26.11 2.52
C LYS A 479 -16.14 25.04 2.08
N LEU A 480 -16.47 23.78 2.36
CA LEU A 480 -15.72 22.64 1.86
C LEU A 480 -16.54 21.93 0.77
N ARG A 481 -15.87 21.50 -0.32
CA ARG A 481 -16.50 20.68 -1.36
C ARG A 481 -16.62 19.23 -0.92
N GLU A 482 -17.69 18.58 -1.32
CA GLU A 482 -17.90 17.15 -1.17
C GLU A 482 -16.95 16.31 -2.06
N GLY A 483 -16.81 15.01 -1.76
CA GLY A 483 -16.05 14.06 -2.56
C GLY A 483 -14.55 14.27 -2.52
N GLY A 484 -14.02 14.81 -1.43
CA GLY A 484 -12.60 14.95 -1.20
C GLY A 484 -11.96 13.72 -0.57
N ALA A 485 -10.65 13.57 -0.76
CA ALA A 485 -9.84 12.51 -0.19
C ALA A 485 -8.70 13.06 0.68
N LEU A 486 -7.98 12.20 1.39
CA LEU A 486 -6.87 12.61 2.27
C LEU A 486 -5.79 13.43 1.55
N CYS A 487 -5.53 13.12 0.29
CA CYS A 487 -4.56 13.86 -0.55
C CYS A 487 -4.94 15.33 -0.82
N ASP A 488 -6.21 15.70 -0.61
CA ASP A 488 -6.73 17.06 -0.84
C ASP A 488 -6.51 18.00 0.37
N ILE A 489 -6.18 17.43 1.54
CA ILE A 489 -6.03 18.20 2.80
C ILE A 489 -4.87 19.17 2.69
N ILE A 490 -3.69 18.72 2.30
CA ILE A 490 -2.51 19.60 2.22
C ILE A 490 -2.65 20.69 1.14
N PRO A 491 -3.13 20.42 -0.08
CA PRO A 491 -3.54 21.47 -1.01
C PRO A 491 -4.47 22.53 -0.39
N THR A 492 -5.41 22.11 0.44
CA THR A 492 -6.31 23.02 1.18
C THR A 492 -5.55 23.89 2.17
N LEU A 493 -4.63 23.31 2.95
CA LEU A 493 -3.81 24.08 3.91
C LEU A 493 -2.89 25.06 3.20
N ILE A 494 -2.29 24.69 2.08
CA ILE A 494 -1.44 25.57 1.26
C ILE A 494 -2.24 26.77 0.76
N GLU A 495 -3.47 26.57 0.27
CA GLU A 495 -4.37 27.65 -0.15
C GLU A 495 -4.76 28.55 1.04
N LEU A 496 -5.08 28.00 2.21
CA LEU A 496 -5.35 28.76 3.44
C LEU A 496 -4.15 29.62 3.89
N MET A 497 -2.94 29.15 3.63
CA MET A 497 -1.70 29.88 3.90
C MET A 497 -1.40 30.95 2.82
N GLY A 498 -2.22 31.05 1.76
CA GLY A 498 -2.01 31.99 0.65
C GLY A 498 -0.78 31.65 -0.20
N MET A 499 -0.42 30.37 -0.28
CA MET A 499 0.75 29.90 -1.03
C MET A 499 0.32 29.14 -2.30
N GLU A 500 1.24 29.02 -3.26
CA GLU A 500 1.01 28.28 -4.50
C GLU A 500 1.33 26.78 -4.32
N GLN A 501 0.42 25.93 -4.71
CA GLN A 501 0.57 24.47 -4.63
C GLN A 501 1.66 23.98 -5.61
N PRO A 502 2.62 23.14 -5.19
CA PRO A 502 3.61 22.57 -6.09
C PRO A 502 2.96 21.56 -7.05
N LYS A 503 3.51 21.46 -8.26
CA LYS A 503 2.95 20.61 -9.34
C LYS A 503 2.93 19.11 -9.01
N GLU A 504 3.80 18.66 -8.12
CA GLU A 504 3.88 17.27 -7.67
C GLU A 504 2.67 16.89 -6.79
N MET A 505 2.06 17.86 -6.12
CA MET A 505 0.81 17.64 -5.39
C MET A 505 -0.36 17.69 -6.37
N THR A 506 -0.97 16.55 -6.65
CA THR A 506 -2.10 16.41 -7.59
C THR A 506 -3.46 16.48 -6.91
N GLY A 507 -3.50 16.46 -5.57
CA GLY A 507 -4.70 16.72 -4.78
C GLY A 507 -5.27 18.10 -5.09
N LYS A 508 -6.56 18.29 -4.83
CA LYS A 508 -7.28 19.54 -5.13
C LYS A 508 -7.78 20.17 -3.85
N SER A 509 -7.55 21.45 -3.65
CA SER A 509 -8.10 22.13 -2.50
C SER A 509 -9.60 21.87 -2.32
N LEU A 510 -10.01 21.68 -1.08
CA LEU A 510 -11.40 21.50 -0.69
C LEU A 510 -12.15 22.82 -0.52
N LEU A 511 -11.45 23.96 -0.55
CA LEU A 511 -12.07 25.28 -0.34
C LEU A 511 -12.98 25.67 -1.50
N VAL A 512 -14.18 26.15 -1.14
CA VAL A 512 -15.14 26.79 -2.03
C VAL A 512 -15.47 28.15 -1.42
N LYS A 513 -15.39 29.20 -2.22
CA LYS A 513 -15.72 30.58 -1.84
C LYS A 513 -17.15 30.92 -2.18
#